data_2bbdf292bf13f9e79bc066533f7f8b59
#
_entry.id   2bbdf292bf13f9e79bc066533f7f8b59
#
_cell.length_a   1.000
_cell.length_b   1.000
_cell.length_c   1.000
_cell.angle_alpha   90.00
_cell.angle_beta   90.00
_cell.angle_gamma   90.00
#
_symmetry.space_group_name_H-M   'P 1'
#
loop_
_entity.id
_entity.type
_entity.pdbx_description
1 polymer ?
#
loop_
_entity_poly.entity_id
_entity_poly.type
_entity_poly.pdbx_seq_one_letter_code
_entity_poly.pdbx_strand_id
1 'polypeptide(L)'
;MKRFCLLLLVLLCLALPALGESGVVDEADLLTPEQEAALQAHIDLVGKNYGLNLMLLTKNSIGRQRPLMYAADYYDQRFGKNTDGLIFLISMADRDFCTVTSGKAIRAFTDWGIDNIHEYMLPDLRAGNYAAAMEKWLSSIPTYMEQYLSGRAYDDPSLYGSPVPPKLKTPLERLIGIAPIIMGVSLLIGFVAVMVMKTGMKTNRRQTGADSYAKDFQMTRVQDIYLYTTTTRRRIVENTSSGNRGGHGGSTTFHSSSGGMHGGRGGKF
;
A
#
# COMPACT_ATOMS: atom_id res chain seq x y z
N MET A 1 -32.86 22.91 -3.33
CA MET A 1 -32.64 21.67 -4.05
C MET A 1 -31.51 21.78 -5.10
N LYS A 2 -31.54 22.72 -6.06
CA LYS A 2 -30.47 22.86 -7.10
C LYS A 2 -29.05 23.03 -6.54
N ARG A 3 -28.85 23.83 -5.49
CA ARG A 3 -27.53 24.04 -4.84
C ARG A 3 -27.03 22.80 -4.09
N PHE A 4 -27.94 21.98 -3.57
CA PHE A 4 -27.60 20.73 -2.88
C PHE A 4 -27.21 19.63 -3.88
N CYS A 5 -27.91 19.54 -5.02
CA CYS A 5 -27.51 18.63 -6.12
C CYS A 5 -26.16 19.02 -6.71
N LEU A 6 -25.86 20.32 -6.81
CA LEU A 6 -24.56 20.80 -7.29
C LEU A 6 -23.42 20.43 -6.33
N LEU A 7 -23.65 20.57 -5.00
CA LEU A 7 -22.70 20.19 -3.96
C LEU A 7 -22.46 18.67 -3.93
N LEU A 8 -23.51 17.88 -4.14
CA LEU A 8 -23.42 16.42 -4.21
C LEU A 8 -22.66 15.98 -5.47
N LEU A 9 -22.88 16.67 -6.62
CA LEU A 9 -22.15 16.41 -7.86
C LEU A 9 -20.66 16.76 -7.74
N VAL A 10 -20.35 17.89 -7.09
CA VAL A 10 -18.95 18.29 -6.80
C VAL A 10 -18.28 17.30 -5.86
N LEU A 11 -18.98 16.82 -4.84
CA LEU A 11 -18.47 15.81 -3.91
C LEU A 11 -18.23 14.45 -4.61
N LEU A 12 -19.10 14.10 -5.55
CA LEU A 12 -18.96 12.89 -6.38
C LEU A 12 -17.78 13.00 -7.35
N CYS A 13 -17.53 14.19 -7.90
CA CYS A 13 -16.35 14.43 -8.75
C CYS A 13 -15.02 14.43 -7.97
N LEU A 14 -15.05 14.83 -6.68
CA LEU A 14 -13.88 14.74 -5.80
C LEU A 14 -13.56 13.31 -5.33
N ALA A 15 -14.52 12.39 -5.47
CA ALA A 15 -14.33 10.97 -5.15
C ALA A 15 -13.77 10.15 -6.33
N LEU A 16 -13.46 10.79 -7.47
CA LEU A 16 -12.70 10.12 -8.52
C LEU A 16 -11.34 9.76 -7.93
N PRO A 17 -10.97 8.47 -7.88
CA PRO A 17 -9.60 8.13 -7.50
C PRO A 17 -8.69 8.90 -8.47
N ALA A 18 -7.72 9.63 -7.94
CA ALA A 18 -6.62 10.11 -8.75
C ALA A 18 -6.16 8.89 -9.55
N LEU A 19 -6.19 8.98 -10.87
CA LEU A 19 -5.64 7.96 -11.74
C LEU A 19 -4.19 7.82 -11.29
N GLY A 20 -3.93 6.80 -10.46
CA GLY A 20 -2.58 6.47 -10.03
C GLY A 20 -1.76 6.30 -11.30
N GLU A 21 -0.55 6.84 -11.29
CA GLU A 21 0.34 6.63 -12.43
C GLU A 21 0.43 5.14 -12.70
N SER A 22 0.24 4.74 -13.99
CA SER A 22 0.25 3.33 -14.38
C SER A 22 1.48 2.62 -13.83
N GLY A 23 1.26 1.55 -13.09
CA GLY A 23 2.31 0.68 -12.59
C GLY A 23 2.76 -0.36 -13.62
N VAL A 24 2.03 -0.52 -14.72
CA VAL A 24 2.39 -1.37 -15.86
C VAL A 24 2.88 -0.49 -17.00
N VAL A 25 4.10 -0.77 -17.48
CA VAL A 25 4.71 -0.11 -18.64
C VAL A 25 5.26 -1.20 -19.55
N ASP A 26 4.50 -1.54 -20.58
CA ASP A 26 4.84 -2.59 -21.53
C ASP A 26 5.37 -2.00 -22.85
N GLU A 27 6.66 -1.60 -22.87
CA GLU A 27 7.28 -1.07 -24.09
C GLU A 27 7.77 -2.18 -25.04
N ALA A 28 7.80 -3.43 -24.58
CA ALA A 28 8.20 -4.56 -25.40
C ALA A 28 7.03 -5.28 -26.05
N ASP A 29 5.78 -4.81 -25.83
CA ASP A 29 4.55 -5.37 -26.38
C ASP A 29 4.41 -6.87 -26.09
N LEU A 30 4.64 -7.25 -24.83
CA LEU A 30 4.59 -8.64 -24.35
C LEU A 30 3.21 -9.03 -23.81
N LEU A 31 2.36 -8.03 -23.54
CA LEU A 31 1.06 -8.20 -22.90
C LEU A 31 -0.07 -7.79 -23.85
N THR A 32 -1.22 -8.41 -23.69
CA THR A 32 -2.44 -7.90 -24.33
C THR A 32 -3.02 -6.76 -23.48
N PRO A 33 -3.85 -5.86 -24.06
CA PRO A 33 -4.48 -4.79 -23.30
C PRO A 33 -5.30 -5.27 -22.10
N GLU A 34 -5.92 -6.45 -22.21
CA GLU A 34 -6.68 -7.09 -21.13
C GLU A 34 -5.75 -7.56 -20.00
N GLN A 35 -4.56 -8.10 -20.36
CA GLN A 35 -3.55 -8.52 -19.39
C GLN A 35 -2.93 -7.32 -18.67
N GLU A 36 -2.64 -6.23 -19.39
CA GLU A 36 -2.17 -4.98 -18.79
C GLU A 36 -3.19 -4.43 -17.78
N ALA A 37 -4.47 -4.37 -18.16
CA ALA A 37 -5.53 -3.88 -17.28
C ALA A 37 -5.69 -4.77 -16.03
N ALA A 38 -5.58 -6.10 -16.18
CA ALA A 38 -5.67 -7.05 -15.06
C ALA A 38 -4.47 -6.89 -14.10
N LEU A 39 -3.24 -6.80 -14.63
CA LEU A 39 -2.04 -6.59 -13.85
C LEU A 39 -2.04 -5.23 -13.15
N GLN A 40 -2.52 -4.16 -13.84
CA GLN A 40 -2.66 -2.84 -13.24
C GLN A 40 -3.63 -2.88 -12.05
N ALA A 41 -4.80 -3.49 -12.20
CA ALA A 41 -5.75 -3.64 -11.11
C ALA A 41 -5.16 -4.41 -9.91
N HIS A 42 -4.32 -5.42 -10.18
CA HIS A 42 -3.62 -6.16 -9.13
C HIS A 42 -2.53 -5.31 -8.45
N ILE A 43 -1.74 -4.56 -9.21
CA ILE A 43 -0.77 -3.58 -8.69
C ILE A 43 -1.45 -2.59 -7.74
N ASP A 44 -2.55 -1.99 -8.16
CA ASP A 44 -3.30 -1.00 -7.38
C ASP A 44 -3.80 -1.60 -6.06
N LEU A 45 -4.32 -2.84 -6.12
CA LEU A 45 -4.81 -3.55 -4.94
C LEU A 45 -3.68 -3.83 -3.94
N VAL A 46 -2.58 -4.43 -4.40
CA VAL A 46 -1.44 -4.81 -3.55
C VAL A 46 -0.71 -3.56 -3.06
N GLY A 47 -0.46 -2.60 -3.94
CA GLY A 47 0.19 -1.34 -3.61
C GLY A 47 -0.56 -0.57 -2.52
N LYS A 48 -1.87 -0.46 -2.65
CA LYS A 48 -2.74 0.20 -1.65
C LYS A 48 -2.75 -0.55 -0.31
N ASN A 49 -2.82 -1.89 -0.34
CA ASN A 49 -2.92 -2.69 0.89
C ASN A 49 -1.65 -2.61 1.75
N TYR A 50 -0.49 -2.52 1.11
CA TYR A 50 0.80 -2.54 1.80
C TYR A 50 1.54 -1.19 1.78
N GLY A 51 0.96 -0.17 1.15
CA GLY A 51 1.60 1.14 0.99
C GLY A 51 2.91 1.03 0.21
N LEU A 52 2.88 0.36 -0.94
CA LEU A 52 4.02 0.13 -1.82
C LEU A 52 3.78 0.72 -3.20
N ASN A 53 4.79 1.35 -3.76
CA ASN A 53 4.83 1.67 -5.18
C ASN A 53 5.30 0.43 -5.94
N LEU A 54 4.45 -0.12 -6.78
CA LEU A 54 4.75 -1.33 -7.54
C LEU A 54 4.80 -1.01 -9.03
N MET A 55 5.76 -1.58 -9.74
CA MET A 55 5.93 -1.36 -11.16
C MET A 55 6.34 -2.65 -11.90
N LEU A 56 5.71 -2.88 -13.02
CA LEU A 56 6.10 -3.86 -14.02
C LEU A 56 6.58 -3.09 -15.26
N LEU A 57 7.81 -3.33 -15.68
CA LEU A 57 8.44 -2.65 -16.80
C LEU A 57 8.97 -3.69 -17.79
N THR A 58 8.55 -3.59 -19.04
CA THR A 58 9.14 -4.37 -20.13
C THR A 58 9.85 -3.43 -21.11
N LYS A 59 10.98 -3.87 -21.61
CA LYS A 59 11.79 -3.15 -22.59
C LYS A 59 12.29 -4.10 -23.67
N ASN A 60 12.29 -3.62 -24.90
CA ASN A 60 12.97 -4.35 -25.97
C ASN A 60 14.48 -4.41 -25.74
N SER A 61 15.07 -3.32 -25.27
CA SER A 61 16.47 -3.24 -24.93
C SER A 61 16.73 -2.13 -23.90
N ILE A 62 17.66 -2.36 -23.01
CA ILE A 62 18.19 -1.38 -22.06
C ILE A 62 19.60 -0.89 -22.44
N GLY A 63 20.05 -1.23 -23.67
CA GLY A 63 21.38 -0.90 -24.16
C GLY A 63 22.48 -1.65 -23.41
N ARG A 64 23.54 -0.94 -23.04
CA ARG A 64 24.68 -1.51 -22.29
C ARG A 64 24.58 -1.32 -20.77
N GLN A 65 23.41 -0.89 -20.30
CA GLN A 65 23.22 -0.66 -18.86
C GLN A 65 23.00 -1.98 -18.13
N ARG A 66 23.43 -2.01 -16.88
CA ARG A 66 23.14 -3.17 -16.00
C ARG A 66 21.66 -3.16 -15.62
N PRO A 67 20.96 -4.29 -15.75
CA PRO A 67 19.51 -4.34 -15.50
C PRO A 67 19.07 -3.75 -14.15
N LEU A 68 19.78 -4.10 -13.08
CA LEU A 68 19.51 -3.59 -11.73
C LEU A 68 19.65 -2.06 -11.64
N MET A 69 20.68 -1.48 -12.28
CA MET A 69 20.89 -0.04 -12.27
C MET A 69 19.82 0.68 -13.09
N TYR A 70 19.50 0.14 -14.26
CA TYR A 70 18.45 0.68 -15.11
C TYR A 70 17.11 0.70 -14.41
N ALA A 71 16.72 -0.41 -13.80
CA ALA A 71 15.45 -0.52 -13.07
C ALA A 71 15.41 0.41 -11.84
N ALA A 72 16.52 0.52 -11.10
CA ALA A 72 16.63 1.43 -9.95
C ALA A 72 16.49 2.90 -10.35
N ASP A 73 17.19 3.32 -11.40
CA ASP A 73 17.11 4.70 -11.93
C ASP A 73 15.71 5.01 -12.46
N TYR A 74 15.07 4.06 -13.14
CA TYR A 74 13.71 4.20 -13.63
C TYR A 74 12.72 4.34 -12.49
N TYR A 75 12.86 3.53 -11.44
CA TYR A 75 12.04 3.61 -10.23
C TYR A 75 12.19 4.97 -9.54
N ASP A 76 13.44 5.44 -9.35
CA ASP A 76 13.72 6.73 -8.70
C ASP A 76 13.15 7.92 -9.48
N GLN A 77 13.19 7.86 -10.82
CA GLN A 77 12.60 8.89 -11.67
C GLN A 77 11.07 8.93 -11.54
N ARG A 78 10.46 7.75 -11.36
CA ARG A 78 9.01 7.62 -11.34
C ARG A 78 8.40 7.94 -9.98
N PHE A 79 8.96 7.40 -8.91
CA PHE A 79 8.39 7.45 -7.57
C PHE A 79 9.21 8.28 -6.58
N GLY A 80 10.39 8.68 -6.96
CA GLY A 80 11.33 9.37 -6.08
C GLY A 80 12.22 8.41 -5.30
N LYS A 81 13.34 8.96 -4.81
CA LYS A 81 14.37 8.21 -4.09
C LYS A 81 13.88 7.72 -2.74
N ASN A 82 14.30 6.52 -2.37
CA ASN A 82 14.03 5.92 -1.05
C ASN A 82 12.52 5.79 -0.72
N THR A 83 11.65 5.84 -1.71
CA THR A 83 10.23 5.53 -1.52
C THR A 83 10.05 4.03 -1.37
N ASP A 84 8.99 3.63 -0.65
CA ASP A 84 8.71 2.22 -0.41
C ASP A 84 8.14 1.55 -1.66
N GLY A 85 8.79 0.51 -2.17
CA GLY A 85 8.23 -0.24 -3.30
C GLY A 85 9.19 -1.18 -4.01
N LEU A 86 8.69 -1.71 -5.14
CA LEU A 86 9.39 -2.68 -5.98
C LEU A 86 9.15 -2.38 -7.46
N ILE A 87 10.17 -2.66 -8.27
CA ILE A 87 10.05 -2.71 -9.72
C ILE A 87 10.54 -4.07 -10.24
N PHE A 88 9.79 -4.64 -11.16
CA PHE A 88 10.17 -5.81 -11.92
C PHE A 88 10.42 -5.41 -13.37
N LEU A 89 11.62 -5.66 -13.87
CA LEU A 89 12.05 -5.37 -15.23
C LEU A 89 12.25 -6.66 -16.02
N ILE A 90 11.75 -6.66 -17.27
CA ILE A 90 12.11 -7.63 -18.30
C ILE A 90 12.77 -6.86 -19.47
N SER A 91 13.94 -7.30 -19.91
CA SER A 91 14.62 -6.82 -21.12
C SER A 91 14.78 -7.95 -22.12
N MET A 92 14.18 -7.79 -23.29
CA MET A 92 14.11 -8.87 -24.29
C MET A 92 15.40 -9.09 -25.04
N ALA A 93 16.18 -8.03 -25.31
CA ALA A 93 17.41 -8.14 -26.13
C ALA A 93 18.42 -9.14 -25.55
N ASP A 94 18.62 -9.11 -24.25
CA ASP A 94 19.57 -9.99 -23.55
C ASP A 94 18.87 -11.09 -22.74
N ARG A 95 17.53 -11.15 -22.82
CA ARG A 95 16.65 -12.01 -21.99
C ARG A 95 16.97 -11.87 -20.51
N ASP A 96 17.18 -10.63 -20.09
CA ASP A 96 17.45 -10.28 -18.70
C ASP A 96 16.14 -9.92 -17.97
N PHE A 97 16.07 -10.28 -16.70
CA PHE A 97 15.05 -9.81 -15.79
C PHE A 97 15.66 -9.45 -14.44
N CYS A 98 15.02 -8.56 -13.73
CA CYS A 98 15.42 -8.26 -12.35
C CYS A 98 14.26 -7.71 -11.53
N THR A 99 14.34 -7.91 -10.22
CA THR A 99 13.52 -7.24 -9.20
C THR A 99 14.42 -6.28 -8.44
N VAL A 100 13.98 -5.02 -8.33
CA VAL A 100 14.63 -4.01 -7.50
C VAL A 100 13.66 -3.58 -6.42
N THR A 101 14.17 -3.44 -5.20
CA THR A 101 13.43 -3.04 -4.00
C THR A 101 13.90 -1.70 -3.49
N SER A 102 13.02 -0.91 -2.89
CA SER A 102 13.31 0.40 -2.32
C SER A 102 12.58 0.59 -0.98
N GLY A 103 13.18 1.40 -0.10
CA GLY A 103 12.61 1.72 1.20
C GLY A 103 12.41 0.49 2.09
N LYS A 104 11.21 0.32 2.66
CA LYS A 104 10.89 -0.83 3.52
C LYS A 104 10.94 -2.17 2.80
N ALA A 105 10.73 -2.18 1.47
CA ALA A 105 10.80 -3.40 0.68
C ALA A 105 12.19 -4.04 0.70
N ILE A 106 13.28 -3.27 0.86
CA ILE A 106 14.64 -3.83 1.00
C ILE A 106 14.72 -4.81 2.17
N ARG A 107 14.01 -4.54 3.26
CA ARG A 107 14.01 -5.39 4.45
C ARG A 107 12.99 -6.51 4.38
N ALA A 108 11.89 -6.28 3.67
CA ALA A 108 10.85 -7.29 3.48
C ALA A 108 11.23 -8.36 2.48
N PHE A 109 11.98 -7.99 1.44
CA PHE A 109 12.42 -8.86 0.35
C PHE A 109 13.93 -8.99 0.38
N THR A 110 14.41 -9.98 1.13
CA THR A 110 15.82 -10.32 1.17
C THR A 110 16.27 -10.93 -0.16
N ASP A 111 17.57 -11.04 -0.35
CA ASP A 111 18.13 -11.67 -1.56
C ASP A 111 17.56 -13.07 -1.78
N TRP A 112 17.46 -13.87 -0.72
CA TRP A 112 16.88 -15.20 -0.76
C TRP A 112 15.39 -15.17 -1.12
N GLY A 113 14.63 -14.22 -0.56
CA GLY A 113 13.21 -14.04 -0.87
C GLY A 113 12.96 -13.70 -2.33
N ILE A 114 13.80 -12.83 -2.90
CA ILE A 114 13.74 -12.46 -4.32
C ILE A 114 14.10 -13.67 -5.20
N ASP A 115 15.15 -14.40 -4.85
CA ASP A 115 15.56 -15.60 -5.60
C ASP A 115 14.45 -16.65 -5.64
N ASN A 116 13.71 -16.88 -4.54
CA ASN A 116 12.55 -17.77 -4.53
C ASN A 116 11.40 -17.29 -5.43
N ILE A 117 11.12 -15.99 -5.41
CA ILE A 117 10.11 -15.43 -6.33
C ILE A 117 10.53 -15.67 -7.77
N HIS A 118 11.83 -15.46 -8.06
CA HIS A 118 12.40 -15.68 -9.38
C HIS A 118 12.29 -17.16 -9.81
N GLU A 119 12.64 -18.10 -8.95
CA GLU A 119 12.49 -19.54 -9.24
C GLU A 119 11.04 -19.91 -9.53
N TYR A 120 10.08 -19.34 -8.79
CA TYR A 120 8.65 -19.61 -8.97
C TYR A 120 8.12 -19.12 -10.32
N MET A 121 8.59 -17.96 -10.81
CA MET A 121 8.11 -17.37 -12.06
C MET A 121 8.95 -17.75 -13.29
N LEU A 122 10.21 -18.21 -13.11
CA LEU A 122 11.15 -18.48 -14.19
C LEU A 122 10.66 -19.48 -15.26
N PRO A 123 9.91 -20.56 -14.90
CA PRO A 123 9.34 -21.45 -15.91
C PRO A 123 8.42 -20.74 -16.90
N ASP A 124 7.59 -19.80 -16.43
CA ASP A 124 6.69 -19.04 -17.30
C ASP A 124 7.45 -18.05 -18.18
N LEU A 125 8.49 -17.38 -17.64
CA LEU A 125 9.35 -16.51 -18.42
C LEU A 125 10.02 -17.28 -19.58
N ARG A 126 10.53 -18.49 -19.29
CA ARG A 126 11.16 -19.34 -20.30
C ARG A 126 10.19 -19.84 -21.37
N ALA A 127 8.94 -20.07 -20.97
CA ALA A 127 7.87 -20.49 -21.87
C ALA A 127 7.28 -19.31 -22.69
N GLY A 128 7.67 -18.07 -22.41
CA GLY A 128 7.11 -16.87 -23.04
C GLY A 128 5.75 -16.45 -22.47
N ASN A 129 5.34 -17.01 -21.33
CA ASN A 129 4.10 -16.66 -20.64
C ASN A 129 4.32 -15.46 -19.71
N TYR A 130 4.63 -14.30 -20.26
CA TYR A 130 5.07 -13.12 -19.50
C TYR A 130 4.01 -12.63 -18.51
N ALA A 131 2.74 -12.59 -18.92
CA ALA A 131 1.64 -12.19 -18.05
C ALA A 131 1.53 -13.10 -16.81
N ALA A 132 1.66 -14.43 -17.00
CA ALA A 132 1.62 -15.40 -15.89
C ALA A 132 2.82 -15.23 -14.95
N ALA A 133 4.00 -14.96 -15.49
CA ALA A 133 5.19 -14.69 -14.68
C ALA A 133 5.03 -13.44 -13.83
N MET A 134 4.52 -12.34 -14.41
CA MET A 134 4.24 -11.09 -13.70
C MET A 134 3.16 -11.26 -12.63
N GLU A 135 2.12 -12.03 -12.92
CA GLU A 135 1.07 -12.34 -11.94
C GLU A 135 1.64 -13.14 -10.76
N LYS A 136 2.52 -14.10 -11.01
CA LYS A 136 3.24 -14.84 -9.96
C LYS A 136 4.11 -13.93 -9.10
N TRP A 137 4.79 -12.98 -9.73
CA TRP A 137 5.59 -11.98 -9.02
C TRP A 137 4.71 -11.13 -8.10
N LEU A 138 3.63 -10.54 -8.64
CA LEU A 138 2.70 -9.71 -7.87
C LEU A 138 2.04 -10.48 -6.73
N SER A 139 1.58 -11.70 -6.99
CA SER A 139 0.89 -12.55 -6.01
C SER A 139 1.81 -13.04 -4.89
N SER A 140 3.13 -13.00 -5.08
CA SER A 140 4.11 -13.32 -4.03
C SER A 140 4.28 -12.20 -3.02
N ILE A 141 4.07 -10.93 -3.41
CA ILE A 141 4.34 -9.75 -2.58
C ILE A 141 3.61 -9.78 -1.23
N PRO A 142 2.29 -10.11 -1.16
CA PRO A 142 1.57 -10.19 0.10
C PRO A 142 2.24 -11.10 1.13
N THR A 143 2.70 -12.27 0.72
CA THR A 143 3.33 -13.25 1.62
C THR A 143 4.56 -12.68 2.32
N TYR A 144 5.44 -12.04 1.59
CA TYR A 144 6.66 -11.44 2.14
C TYR A 144 6.35 -10.22 3.01
N MET A 145 5.39 -9.40 2.60
CA MET A 145 4.97 -8.24 3.37
C MET A 145 4.28 -8.62 4.68
N GLU A 146 3.41 -9.62 4.69
CA GLU A 146 2.75 -10.12 5.91
C GLU A 146 3.76 -10.66 6.90
N GLN A 147 4.78 -11.36 6.43
CA GLN A 147 5.87 -11.84 7.30
C GLN A 147 6.72 -10.70 7.84
N TYR A 148 7.10 -9.76 7.01
CA TYR A 148 7.82 -8.56 7.46
C TYR A 148 7.03 -7.81 8.54
N LEU A 149 5.72 -7.62 8.36
CA LEU A 149 4.84 -6.96 9.33
C LEU A 149 4.66 -7.77 10.62
N SER A 150 4.78 -9.09 10.56
CA SER A 150 4.76 -9.96 11.76
C SER A 150 6.08 -9.97 12.53
N GLY A 151 7.09 -9.22 12.08
CA GLY A 151 8.42 -9.14 12.71
C GLY A 151 9.31 -10.35 12.44
N ARG A 152 8.95 -11.23 11.50
CA ARG A 152 9.75 -12.37 11.07
C ARG A 152 10.36 -12.05 9.71
N ALA A 153 11.68 -11.85 9.66
CA ALA A 153 12.37 -11.74 8.38
C ALA A 153 12.39 -13.11 7.67
N TYR A 154 12.26 -13.09 6.36
CA TYR A 154 12.25 -14.30 5.51
C TYR A 154 13.68 -14.81 5.25
N ASP A 155 14.48 -15.01 6.29
CA ASP A 155 15.90 -15.32 6.19
C ASP A 155 16.27 -16.76 6.56
N ASP A 156 15.29 -17.60 6.95
CA ASP A 156 15.57 -18.96 7.38
C ASP A 156 15.10 -19.99 6.33
N PRO A 157 16.03 -20.57 5.56
CA PRO A 157 15.71 -21.61 4.57
C PRO A 157 15.03 -22.85 5.18
N SER A 158 15.23 -23.08 6.48
CA SER A 158 14.66 -24.24 7.18
C SER A 158 13.16 -24.10 7.48
N LEU A 159 12.65 -22.87 7.50
CA LEU A 159 11.23 -22.58 7.76
C LEU A 159 10.38 -22.55 6.48
N TYR A 160 11.01 -22.54 5.32
CA TYR A 160 10.37 -22.34 4.04
C TYR A 160 10.57 -23.54 3.14
N GLY A 161 9.69 -24.50 3.25
CA GLY A 161 9.47 -25.48 2.19
C GLY A 161 9.13 -24.77 0.88
N SER A 162 9.16 -25.51 -0.24
CA SER A 162 8.87 -25.03 -1.61
C SER A 162 7.94 -23.81 -1.67
N PRO A 163 8.17 -22.86 -2.59
CA PRO A 163 7.38 -21.62 -2.67
C PRO A 163 5.88 -21.97 -2.60
N VAL A 164 5.26 -21.59 -1.48
CA VAL A 164 3.83 -21.80 -1.28
C VAL A 164 3.15 -20.80 -2.22
N PRO A 165 2.34 -21.25 -3.15
CA PRO A 165 1.57 -20.33 -3.96
C PRO A 165 0.75 -19.46 -3.03
N PRO A 166 0.78 -18.12 -3.20
CA PRO A 166 0.05 -17.22 -2.34
C PRO A 166 -1.42 -17.64 -2.34
N LYS A 167 -2.01 -17.78 -1.15
CA LYS A 167 -3.45 -17.97 -1.02
C LYS A 167 -4.12 -16.70 -1.54
N LEU A 168 -4.59 -16.74 -2.77
CA LEU A 168 -5.46 -15.71 -3.31
C LEU A 168 -6.61 -15.53 -2.33
N LYS A 169 -6.73 -14.35 -1.74
CA LYS A 169 -7.89 -14.02 -0.90
C LYS A 169 -9.15 -14.33 -1.68
N THR A 170 -9.99 -15.18 -1.14
CA THR A 170 -11.24 -15.55 -1.78
C THR A 170 -12.10 -14.28 -2.02
N PRO A 171 -12.99 -14.27 -3.02
CA PRO A 171 -13.89 -13.13 -3.24
C PRO A 171 -14.63 -12.71 -1.97
N LEU A 172 -14.90 -13.66 -1.08
CA LEU A 172 -15.55 -13.43 0.22
C LEU A 172 -14.63 -12.64 1.18
N GLU A 173 -13.34 -12.95 1.25
CA GLU A 173 -12.38 -12.22 2.08
C GLU A 173 -12.14 -10.79 1.56
N ARG A 174 -12.22 -10.59 0.24
CA ARG A 174 -12.19 -9.25 -0.38
C ARG A 174 -13.43 -8.43 0.01
N LEU A 175 -14.62 -9.06 0.02
CA LEU A 175 -15.88 -8.44 0.45
C LEU A 175 -15.84 -8.04 1.93
N ILE A 176 -15.31 -8.88 2.80
CA ILE A 176 -15.17 -8.59 4.24
C ILE A 176 -14.24 -7.39 4.47
N GLY A 177 -13.18 -7.25 3.68
CA GLY A 177 -12.27 -6.08 3.76
C GLY A 177 -12.92 -4.75 3.35
N ILE A 178 -13.91 -4.78 2.44
CA ILE A 178 -14.62 -3.58 1.94
C ILE A 178 -15.86 -3.27 2.78
N ALA A 179 -16.42 -4.27 3.48
CA ALA A 179 -17.64 -4.16 4.28
C ALA A 179 -17.64 -2.97 5.27
N PRO A 180 -16.58 -2.69 6.06
CA PRO A 180 -16.57 -1.54 6.98
C PRO A 180 -16.63 -0.20 6.26
N ILE A 181 -16.06 -0.09 5.06
CA ILE A 181 -16.11 1.14 4.26
C ILE A 181 -17.53 1.38 3.75
N ILE A 182 -18.18 0.33 3.20
CA ILE A 182 -19.57 0.41 2.73
C ILE A 182 -20.51 0.77 3.88
N MET A 183 -20.30 0.16 5.05
CA MET A 183 -21.09 0.43 6.25
C MET A 183 -20.89 1.88 6.74
N GLY A 184 -19.68 2.41 6.71
CA GLY A 184 -19.39 3.81 7.05
C GLY A 184 -20.07 4.80 6.10
N VAL A 185 -20.01 4.55 4.80
CA VAL A 185 -20.64 5.40 3.78
C VAL A 185 -22.17 5.37 3.90
N SER A 186 -22.77 4.20 4.11
CA SER A 186 -24.22 4.07 4.27
C SER A 186 -24.73 4.76 5.54
N LEU A 187 -23.98 4.70 6.65
CA LEU A 187 -24.28 5.42 7.90
C LEU A 187 -24.23 6.94 7.69
N LEU A 188 -23.26 7.43 6.94
CA LEU A 188 -23.11 8.84 6.63
C LEU A 188 -24.26 9.36 5.77
N ILE A 189 -24.67 8.60 4.75
CA ILE A 189 -25.85 8.93 3.92
C ILE A 189 -27.11 8.94 4.75
N GLY A 190 -27.32 7.93 5.63
CA GLY A 190 -28.45 7.86 6.54
C GLY A 190 -28.50 9.06 7.51
N PHE A 191 -27.34 9.44 8.07
CA PHE A 191 -27.25 10.61 8.95
C PHE A 191 -27.62 11.92 8.24
N VAL A 192 -27.14 12.12 7.01
CA VAL A 192 -27.48 13.29 6.20
C VAL A 192 -28.98 13.31 5.89
N ALA A 193 -29.57 12.17 5.53
CA ALA A 193 -31.03 12.07 5.27
C ALA A 193 -31.87 12.46 6.51
N VAL A 194 -31.49 11.97 7.68
CA VAL A 194 -32.15 12.32 8.95
C VAL A 194 -32.00 13.81 9.27
N MET A 195 -30.83 14.39 9.04
CA MET A 195 -30.58 15.84 9.23
C MET A 195 -31.47 16.67 8.31
N VAL A 196 -31.60 16.28 7.03
CA VAL A 196 -32.46 16.95 6.07
C VAL A 196 -33.94 16.86 6.49
N MET A 197 -34.38 15.69 6.95
CA MET A 197 -35.78 15.53 7.48
C MET A 197 -35.98 16.39 8.73
N LYS A 198 -35.04 16.43 9.66
CA LYS A 198 -35.11 17.24 10.87
C LYS A 198 -35.20 18.74 10.60
N THR A 199 -34.47 19.25 9.59
CA THR A 199 -34.56 20.66 9.18
C THR A 199 -35.87 21.01 8.46
N GLY A 200 -36.54 20.00 7.84
CA GLY A 200 -37.86 20.16 7.23
C GLY A 200 -39.02 20.16 8.20
N MET A 201 -38.86 19.62 9.41
CA MET A 201 -39.94 19.60 10.43
C MET A 201 -40.00 20.93 11.19
N LYS A 202 -40.90 21.81 10.75
CA LYS A 202 -41.20 23.11 11.42
C LYS A 202 -41.93 22.97 12.75
N THR A 203 -42.11 21.76 13.27
CA THR A 203 -42.90 21.47 14.47
C THR A 203 -42.11 21.50 15.78
N ASN A 204 -40.81 21.76 15.74
CA ASN A 204 -40.03 21.87 16.97
C ASN A 204 -40.16 23.30 17.52
N ARG A 205 -41.35 23.62 18.10
CA ARG A 205 -41.46 24.80 18.97
C ARG A 205 -40.54 24.54 20.17
N ARG A 206 -39.47 25.31 20.24
CA ARG A 206 -38.69 25.44 21.48
C ARG A 206 -39.68 25.87 22.56
N GLN A 207 -39.96 25.03 23.52
CA GLN A 207 -40.57 25.47 24.77
C GLN A 207 -39.57 26.37 25.49
N THR A 208 -39.63 27.65 25.23
CA THR A 208 -38.96 28.71 26.00
C THR A 208 -39.88 29.02 27.20
N GLY A 209 -39.83 28.14 28.17
CA GLY A 209 -40.68 28.28 29.34
C GLY A 209 -40.22 27.49 30.55
N ALA A 210 -38.90 27.41 30.74
CA ALA A 210 -38.33 26.88 31.98
C ALA A 210 -38.14 27.99 33.06
N ASP A 211 -38.38 29.24 32.70
CA ASP A 211 -38.25 30.36 33.66
C ASP A 211 -39.25 30.36 34.78
N SER A 212 -40.36 29.61 34.67
CA SER A 212 -41.34 29.49 35.74
C SER A 212 -40.94 28.54 36.88
N TYR A 213 -39.91 27.72 36.69
CA TYR A 213 -39.41 26.79 37.72
C TYR A 213 -38.15 27.25 38.45
N ALA A 214 -37.58 28.40 38.04
CA ALA A 214 -36.34 28.96 38.62
C ALA A 214 -36.61 30.04 39.68
N LYS A 215 -37.81 30.19 40.16
CA LYS A 215 -38.09 31.10 41.31
C LYS A 215 -37.74 30.32 42.58
N ASP A 216 -36.69 30.72 43.23
CA ASP A 216 -36.19 30.27 44.55
C ASP A 216 -35.03 29.27 44.56
N PHE A 217 -34.13 29.30 43.58
CA PHE A 217 -32.86 28.63 43.76
C PHE A 217 -31.82 29.60 44.35
N GLN A 218 -31.63 29.56 45.68
CA GLN A 218 -30.53 30.24 46.35
C GLN A 218 -29.37 29.25 46.54
N MET A 219 -28.26 29.49 45.83
CA MET A 219 -27.02 28.75 46.05
C MET A 219 -26.42 29.23 47.37
N THR A 220 -26.42 28.40 48.41
CA THR A 220 -25.89 28.69 49.73
C THR A 220 -24.38 28.50 49.81
N ARG A 221 -23.73 27.88 48.85
CA ARG A 221 -22.27 27.70 48.87
C ARG A 221 -21.75 27.42 47.47
N VAL A 222 -20.88 28.28 46.95
CA VAL A 222 -20.04 28.04 45.78
C VAL A 222 -18.64 27.72 46.30
N GLN A 223 -18.20 26.50 46.17
CA GLN A 223 -16.86 26.10 46.50
C GLN A 223 -16.22 25.42 45.30
N ASP A 224 -15.34 26.12 44.61
CA ASP A 224 -14.50 25.57 43.56
C ASP A 224 -13.40 24.73 44.19
N ILE A 225 -13.45 23.42 44.01
CA ILE A 225 -12.39 22.52 44.42
C ILE A 225 -11.56 22.23 43.19
N TYR A 226 -10.41 22.86 43.08
CA TYR A 226 -9.41 22.55 42.08
C TYR A 226 -8.75 21.19 42.41
N LEU A 227 -9.08 20.16 41.63
CA LEU A 227 -8.41 18.88 41.68
C LEU A 227 -7.21 18.93 40.71
N TYR A 228 -6.02 18.77 41.27
CA TYR A 228 -4.73 18.91 40.61
C TYR A 228 -4.57 18.01 39.38
N THR A 229 -3.86 18.53 38.38
CA THR A 229 -3.50 17.77 37.18
C THR A 229 -2.13 17.10 37.39
N THR A 230 -2.08 15.79 37.38
CA THR A 230 -0.83 15.01 37.43
C THR A 230 -0.32 14.77 36.01
N THR A 231 0.78 15.42 35.64
CA THR A 231 1.44 15.20 34.35
C THR A 231 2.58 14.19 34.55
N THR A 232 2.41 12.97 34.07
CA THR A 232 3.49 11.96 34.05
C THR A 232 4.26 12.07 32.75
N ARG A 233 5.51 12.56 32.81
CA ARG A 233 6.44 12.52 31.67
C ARG A 233 7.12 11.17 31.62
N ARG A 234 6.85 10.39 30.58
CA ARG A 234 7.59 9.19 30.25
C ARG A 234 8.68 9.52 29.22
N ARG A 235 9.93 9.36 29.62
CA ARG A 235 11.08 9.50 28.71
C ARG A 235 11.13 8.29 27.79
N ILE A 236 10.93 8.50 26.49
CA ILE A 236 11.17 7.48 25.47
C ILE A 236 12.69 7.43 25.26
N VAL A 237 13.30 6.33 25.63
CA VAL A 237 14.71 6.06 25.34
C VAL A 237 14.77 5.56 23.90
N GLU A 238 15.28 6.37 22.98
CA GLU A 238 15.67 5.90 21.67
C GLU A 238 16.87 4.97 21.83
N ASN A 239 16.64 3.71 21.55
CA ASN A 239 17.68 2.69 21.56
C ASN A 239 18.39 2.73 20.19
N THR A 240 19.40 3.59 20.08
CA THR A 240 20.37 3.53 18.99
C THR A 240 21.27 2.32 19.21
N SER A 241 20.78 1.15 18.81
CA SER A 241 21.61 -0.03 18.71
C SER A 241 22.25 -0.09 17.32
N SER A 242 23.39 0.57 17.18
CA SER A 242 24.39 0.25 16.17
C SER A 242 25.00 -1.09 16.55
N GLY A 243 24.51 -2.16 15.96
CA GLY A 243 25.00 -3.51 16.11
C GLY A 243 25.22 -4.14 14.76
N ASN A 244 26.41 -3.89 14.20
CA ASN A 244 26.95 -4.66 13.10
C ASN A 244 27.13 -6.11 13.57
N ARG A 245 26.23 -7.03 13.16
CA ARG A 245 26.45 -8.46 13.24
C ARG A 245 26.16 -9.06 11.88
N GLY A 246 27.26 -9.46 11.20
CA GLY A 246 27.21 -10.33 10.04
C GLY A 246 26.45 -11.60 10.37
N GLY A 247 25.27 -11.74 9.80
CA GLY A 247 24.46 -12.94 9.73
C GLY A 247 24.11 -13.17 8.27
N HIS A 248 24.26 -14.39 7.81
CA HIS A 248 24.00 -14.83 6.44
C HIS A 248 22.49 -14.78 6.16
N GLY A 249 21.97 -13.62 5.74
CA GLY A 249 20.55 -13.43 5.46
C GLY A 249 20.21 -11.95 5.50
N GLY A 250 20.39 -11.25 4.39
CA GLY A 250 20.09 -9.84 4.25
C GLY A 250 19.91 -9.48 2.79
N SER A 251 19.45 -8.28 2.52
CA SER A 251 19.45 -7.73 1.16
C SER A 251 20.79 -7.13 0.82
N THR A 252 21.35 -7.53 -0.31
CA THR A 252 22.47 -6.82 -0.92
C THR A 252 21.96 -5.48 -1.43
N THR A 253 22.50 -4.40 -0.91
CA THR A 253 22.08 -3.05 -1.30
C THR A 253 23.10 -2.40 -2.23
N PHE A 254 22.58 -1.55 -3.13
CA PHE A 254 23.37 -0.72 -4.03
C PHE A 254 22.72 0.65 -4.19
N HIS A 255 23.45 1.61 -4.73
CA HIS A 255 22.92 2.93 -5.04
C HIS A 255 22.62 3.06 -6.53
N SER A 256 21.48 3.65 -6.86
CA SER A 256 21.16 4.09 -8.22
C SER A 256 22.10 5.22 -8.65
N SER A 257 22.11 5.56 -9.93
CA SER A 257 22.89 6.72 -10.43
C SER A 257 22.39 8.03 -9.85
N SER A 258 21.12 8.09 -9.47
CA SER A 258 20.49 9.22 -8.81
C SER A 258 20.83 9.32 -7.30
N GLY A 259 21.43 8.26 -6.71
CA GLY A 259 21.83 8.18 -5.31
C GLY A 259 20.76 7.61 -4.37
N GLY A 260 19.67 7.03 -4.88
CA GLY A 260 18.71 6.25 -4.09
C GLY A 260 19.32 4.92 -3.64
N MET A 261 18.97 4.43 -2.44
CA MET A 261 19.41 3.12 -1.96
C MET A 261 18.39 2.04 -2.35
N HIS A 262 18.88 0.99 -2.96
CA HIS A 262 18.07 -0.13 -3.46
C HIS A 262 18.66 -1.47 -3.05
N GLY A 263 17.81 -2.49 -2.93
CA GLY A 263 18.18 -3.89 -2.97
C GLY A 263 17.73 -4.49 -4.30
N GLY A 264 18.16 -5.70 -4.60
CA GLY A 264 17.62 -6.39 -5.77
C GLY A 264 18.50 -7.51 -6.31
N ARG A 265 17.86 -8.36 -7.09
CA ARG A 265 18.45 -9.52 -7.77
C ARG A 265 17.94 -9.59 -9.20
N GLY A 266 18.69 -10.26 -10.04
CA GLY A 266 18.30 -10.48 -11.43
C GLY A 266 18.96 -11.69 -12.03
N GLY A 267 18.48 -12.12 -13.19
CA GLY A 267 18.96 -13.29 -13.90
C GLY A 267 18.62 -13.25 -15.38
N LYS A 268 18.81 -14.39 -16.06
CA LYS A 268 18.46 -14.60 -17.45
C LYS A 268 17.43 -15.72 -17.57
N PHE A 269 16.55 -15.64 -18.57
CA PHE A 269 15.51 -16.63 -18.83
C PHE A 269 15.58 -17.22 -20.25
#